data_e32462e977e77df65f078c3cf9277acb
#
_entry.id   e32462e977e77df65f078c3cf9277acb
#
_cell.length_a   1.000
_cell.length_b   1.000
_cell.length_c   1.000
_cell.angle_alpha   90.00
_cell.angle_beta   90.00
_cell.angle_gamma   90.00
#
_symmetry.space_group_name_H-M   'P 1'
#
loop_
_entity.id
_entity.type
_entity.pdbx_description
1 polymer ?
#
loop_
_entity_poly.entity_id
_entity_poly.type
_entity_poly.pdbx_seq_one_letter_code
_entity_poly.pdbx_strand_id
1 'polypeptide(L)'
;MKQQKPFILTQKIYSLGLSATKFLLGTFIIWTLTLQNTLAVFSIPIESNLTNEKFLASQISAPPNLIQLVRKDLARRTKIPPQEIVVKTAKPMTWPDGCLGLAKTDEFCTQMLIQGWQIILGHNKKTWIYRTDSQGKAIRLEAIK
;
A
#
# COMPACT_ATOMS: atom_id res chain seq x y z
N MET A 1 30.91 24.29 11.96
CA MET A 1 31.51 22.97 11.71
C MET A 1 31.05 22.02 12.82
N LYS A 2 30.07 21.16 12.58
CA LYS A 2 29.64 20.11 13.51
C LYS A 2 29.86 18.75 12.84
N GLN A 3 30.77 17.98 13.41
CA GLN A 3 31.21 16.66 13.02
C GLN A 3 30.05 15.66 13.16
N GLN A 4 29.72 14.93 12.08
CA GLN A 4 28.84 13.76 12.13
C GLN A 4 29.69 12.54 12.53
N LYS A 5 29.26 11.84 13.59
CA LYS A 5 29.85 10.59 14.03
C LYS A 5 29.31 9.42 13.19
N PRO A 6 30.14 8.51 12.69
CA PRO A 6 29.67 7.31 12.00
C PRO A 6 29.11 6.29 13.00
N PHE A 7 27.94 5.74 12.68
CA PHE A 7 27.31 4.66 13.42
C PHE A 7 27.97 3.33 13.02
N ILE A 8 28.81 2.79 13.90
CA ILE A 8 29.47 1.49 13.70
C ILE A 8 28.53 0.38 14.12
N LEU A 9 27.99 -0.37 13.16
CA LEU A 9 27.27 -1.63 13.37
C LEU A 9 28.27 -2.74 13.72
N THR A 10 28.32 -3.13 15.01
CA THR A 10 29.10 -4.28 15.49
C THR A 10 28.36 -5.57 15.13
N GLN A 11 28.81 -6.25 14.12
CA GLN A 11 28.38 -7.63 13.78
C GLN A 11 29.02 -8.60 14.77
N LYS A 12 28.19 -9.19 15.62
CA LYS A 12 28.62 -10.24 16.55
C LYS A 12 28.57 -11.59 15.85
N ILE A 13 29.73 -12.08 15.42
CA ILE A 13 29.90 -13.39 14.80
C ILE A 13 29.84 -14.47 15.89
N TYR A 14 28.81 -15.30 15.89
CA TYR A 14 28.78 -16.51 16.71
C TYR A 14 29.58 -17.62 16.03
N SER A 15 30.74 -17.91 16.60
CA SER A 15 31.55 -19.08 16.29
C SER A 15 30.88 -20.32 16.85
N LEU A 16 30.36 -21.20 16.01
CA LEU A 16 29.93 -22.54 16.35
C LEU A 16 31.14 -23.50 16.29
N GLY A 17 31.56 -23.95 17.47
CA GLY A 17 32.61 -24.94 17.64
C GLY A 17 32.20 -26.29 17.06
N LEU A 18 33.04 -26.80 16.17
CA LEU A 18 32.97 -28.16 15.64
C LEU A 18 33.61 -29.13 16.67
N SER A 19 32.79 -29.94 17.29
CA SER A 19 33.28 -31.07 18.09
C SER A 19 33.22 -32.34 17.24
N ALA A 20 34.39 -32.86 16.91
CA ALA A 20 34.57 -34.13 16.23
C ALA A 20 34.57 -35.27 17.26
N THR A 21 33.60 -36.14 17.18
CA THR A 21 33.70 -37.48 17.83
C THR A 21 33.60 -38.56 16.76
N LYS A 22 34.75 -39.24 16.60
CA LYS A 22 34.90 -40.50 15.87
C LYS A 22 34.14 -41.59 16.59
N PHE A 23 33.29 -42.35 15.89
CA PHE A 23 32.93 -43.70 16.27
C PHE A 23 33.02 -44.62 15.05
N LEU A 24 33.79 -45.69 15.27
CA LEU A 24 34.16 -46.75 14.37
C LEU A 24 33.05 -47.82 14.28
N LEU A 25 32.96 -48.43 13.10
CA LEU A 25 32.63 -49.81 12.79
C LEU A 25 31.23 -50.36 13.17
N GLY A 26 30.53 -50.77 12.16
CA GLY A 26 29.37 -51.66 12.26
C GLY A 26 28.77 -51.91 10.87
N THR A 27 29.39 -52.83 10.13
CA THR A 27 28.86 -53.45 8.94
C THR A 27 27.58 -54.21 9.22
N PHE A 28 26.46 -53.87 8.59
CA PHE A 28 25.40 -54.84 8.26
C PHE A 28 24.68 -54.44 7.01
N ILE A 29 24.96 -55.20 5.95
CA ILE A 29 24.24 -55.25 4.71
C ILE A 29 22.93 -55.96 4.98
N ILE A 30 21.83 -55.29 4.85
CA ILE A 30 20.53 -55.94 4.58
C ILE A 30 19.86 -55.18 3.46
N TRP A 31 19.94 -55.83 2.32
CA TRP A 31 19.24 -55.49 1.08
C TRP A 31 17.76 -55.88 1.29
N THR A 32 16.91 -54.94 1.57
CA THR A 32 15.47 -55.14 1.39
C THR A 32 14.96 -54.13 0.40
N LEU A 33 14.74 -54.64 -0.80
CA LEU A 33 13.93 -53.99 -1.83
C LEU A 33 12.50 -53.86 -1.28
N THR A 34 12.13 -52.71 -0.77
CA THR A 34 10.73 -52.35 -0.62
C THR A 34 10.42 -51.29 -1.70
N LEU A 35 9.75 -51.77 -2.72
CA LEU A 35 9.09 -50.98 -3.73
C LEU A 35 7.97 -50.20 -3.02
N GLN A 36 8.28 -49.04 -2.47
CA GLN A 36 7.26 -48.12 -1.98
C GLN A 36 6.94 -47.12 -3.07
N ASN A 37 5.84 -47.42 -3.72
CA ASN A 37 5.13 -46.53 -4.62
C ASN A 37 4.56 -45.39 -3.79
N THR A 38 5.39 -44.42 -3.45
CA THR A 38 4.92 -43.15 -2.86
C THR A 38 4.29 -42.36 -3.97
N LEU A 39 2.96 -42.41 -4.04
CA LEU A 39 2.18 -41.39 -4.69
C LEU A 39 2.58 -40.07 -4.03
N ALA A 40 3.46 -39.31 -4.67
CA ALA A 40 3.73 -37.94 -4.33
C ALA A 40 2.43 -37.17 -4.57
N VAL A 41 1.63 -37.04 -3.53
CA VAL A 41 0.57 -36.04 -3.50
C VAL A 41 1.30 -34.71 -3.61
N PHE A 42 1.29 -34.16 -4.82
CA PHE A 42 1.79 -32.83 -5.10
C PHE A 42 0.85 -31.86 -4.36
N SER A 43 1.15 -31.61 -3.11
CA SER A 43 0.53 -30.55 -2.33
C SER A 43 1.00 -29.23 -2.95
N ILE A 44 0.18 -28.68 -3.81
CA ILE A 44 0.36 -27.30 -4.31
C ILE A 44 0.19 -26.42 -3.09
N PRO A 45 1.21 -25.71 -2.62
CA PRO A 45 1.01 -24.73 -1.56
C PRO A 45 0.09 -23.64 -2.11
N ILE A 46 -1.12 -23.55 -1.55
CA ILE A 46 -2.03 -22.44 -1.80
C ILE A 46 -1.51 -21.24 -0.98
N GLU A 47 -0.40 -20.68 -1.42
CA GLU A 47 0.22 -19.53 -0.76
C GLU A 47 0.15 -18.25 -1.61
N SER A 48 -0.71 -18.24 -2.65
CA SER A 48 -0.69 -17.18 -3.66
C SER A 48 -1.79 -16.10 -3.53
N ASN A 49 -2.66 -16.16 -2.52
CA ASN A 49 -3.80 -15.22 -2.49
C ASN A 49 -3.54 -13.91 -1.72
N LEU A 50 -2.66 -13.91 -0.71
CA LEU A 50 -2.41 -12.68 0.07
C LEU A 50 -1.61 -11.62 -0.70
N THR A 51 -0.72 -12.04 -1.61
CA THR A 51 0.09 -11.10 -2.40
C THR A 51 -0.73 -10.44 -3.51
N ASN A 52 -1.67 -11.18 -4.12
CA ASN A 52 -2.51 -10.65 -5.19
C ASN A 52 -3.56 -9.66 -4.67
N GLU A 53 -4.18 -9.91 -3.52
CA GLU A 53 -5.12 -8.95 -2.93
C GLU A 53 -4.43 -7.65 -2.50
N LYS A 54 -3.24 -7.73 -1.92
CA LYS A 54 -2.45 -6.54 -1.56
C LYS A 54 -1.96 -5.79 -2.79
N PHE A 55 -1.62 -6.49 -3.87
CA PHE A 55 -1.23 -5.89 -5.15
C PHE A 55 -2.42 -5.23 -5.83
N LEU A 56 -3.59 -5.88 -5.87
CA LEU A 56 -4.83 -5.30 -6.40
C LEU A 56 -5.32 -4.11 -5.57
N ALA A 57 -5.25 -4.18 -4.23
CA ALA A 57 -5.58 -3.06 -3.36
C ALA A 57 -4.63 -1.87 -3.55
N SER A 58 -3.37 -2.12 -3.86
CA SER A 58 -2.39 -1.08 -4.23
C SER A 58 -2.70 -0.43 -5.58
N GLN A 59 -3.33 -1.15 -6.50
CA GLN A 59 -3.72 -0.65 -7.83
C GLN A 59 -4.97 0.26 -7.79
N ILE A 60 -5.79 0.15 -6.74
CA ILE A 60 -7.06 0.91 -6.59
C ILE A 60 -6.87 2.14 -5.67
N SER A 61 -5.65 2.45 -5.30
CA SER A 61 -5.35 3.64 -4.49
C SER A 61 -5.13 4.86 -5.39
N ALA A 62 -5.69 6.00 -4.99
CA ALA A 62 -5.44 7.26 -5.71
C ALA A 62 -3.94 7.57 -5.77
N PRO A 63 -3.45 8.14 -6.88
CA PRO A 63 -2.03 8.48 -7.04
C PRO A 63 -1.50 9.31 -5.86
N PRO A 64 -0.30 9.03 -5.35
CA PRO A 64 0.26 9.75 -4.20
C PRO A 64 0.38 11.27 -4.41
N ASN A 65 0.71 11.70 -5.63
CA ASN A 65 0.75 13.12 -5.99
C ASN A 65 -0.63 13.78 -5.87
N LEU A 66 -1.69 13.09 -6.29
CA LEU A 66 -3.07 13.58 -6.17
C LEU A 66 -3.48 13.74 -4.70
N ILE A 67 -3.16 12.75 -3.87
CA ILE A 67 -3.39 12.82 -2.42
C ILE A 67 -2.69 14.04 -1.81
N GLN A 68 -1.45 14.32 -2.22
CA GLN A 68 -0.71 15.50 -1.74
C GLN A 68 -1.34 16.82 -2.18
N LEU A 69 -1.86 16.89 -3.40
CA LEU A 69 -2.58 18.09 -3.89
C LEU A 69 -3.82 18.36 -3.06
N VAL A 70 -4.63 17.34 -2.79
CA VAL A 70 -5.86 17.48 -1.97
C VAL A 70 -5.55 17.85 -0.53
N ARG A 71 -4.51 17.23 0.08
CA ARG A 71 -4.04 17.62 1.43
C ARG A 71 -3.59 19.08 1.49
N LYS A 72 -2.83 19.54 0.50
CA LYS A 72 -2.39 20.94 0.40
C LYS A 72 -3.57 21.89 0.26
N ASP A 73 -4.58 21.54 -0.53
CA ASP A 73 -5.79 22.37 -0.67
C ASP A 73 -6.53 22.48 0.67
N LEU A 74 -6.74 21.35 1.37
CA LEU A 74 -7.39 21.34 2.68
C LEU A 74 -6.58 22.13 3.72
N ALA A 75 -5.27 21.95 3.75
CA ALA A 75 -4.38 22.68 4.67
C ALA A 75 -4.48 24.21 4.46
N ARG A 76 -4.54 24.67 3.24
CA ARG A 76 -4.75 26.12 2.93
C ARG A 76 -6.09 26.63 3.47
N ARG A 77 -7.16 25.85 3.35
CA ARG A 77 -8.51 26.21 3.79
C ARG A 77 -8.68 26.21 5.30
N THR A 78 -8.03 25.25 5.98
CA THR A 78 -8.26 24.97 7.41
C THR A 78 -7.12 25.39 8.31
N LYS A 79 -5.93 25.69 7.76
CA LYS A 79 -4.67 25.95 8.48
C LYS A 79 -4.15 24.72 9.25
N ILE A 80 -4.69 23.53 9.00
CA ILE A 80 -4.20 22.26 9.54
C ILE A 80 -2.94 21.86 8.76
N PRO A 81 -1.84 21.48 9.42
CA PRO A 81 -0.65 20.96 8.73
C PRO A 81 -0.98 19.74 7.87
N PRO A 82 -0.47 19.63 6.63
CA PRO A 82 -0.79 18.52 5.73
C PRO A 82 -0.46 17.14 6.31
N GLN A 83 0.53 17.07 7.21
CA GLN A 83 0.96 15.84 7.87
C GLN A 83 -0.06 15.29 8.88
N GLU A 84 -0.89 16.16 9.44
CA GLU A 84 -1.94 15.80 10.38
C GLU A 84 -3.25 15.39 9.69
N ILE A 85 -3.33 15.59 8.37
CA ILE A 85 -4.51 15.23 7.57
C ILE A 85 -4.37 13.77 7.12
N VAL A 86 -5.26 12.90 7.60
CA VAL A 86 -5.28 11.48 7.28
C VAL A 86 -6.20 11.21 6.09
N VAL A 87 -5.79 10.35 5.16
CA VAL A 87 -6.68 9.81 4.12
C VAL A 87 -7.47 8.66 4.72
N LYS A 88 -8.79 8.83 4.84
CA LYS A 88 -9.70 7.77 5.30
C LYS A 88 -10.07 6.81 4.17
N THR A 89 -10.33 7.38 2.98
CA THR A 89 -10.75 6.59 1.82
C THR A 89 -10.38 7.34 0.54
N ALA A 90 -10.02 6.59 -0.50
CA ALA A 90 -9.90 7.09 -1.86
C ALA A 90 -10.54 6.07 -2.81
N LYS A 91 -11.59 6.47 -3.52
CA LYS A 91 -12.34 5.60 -4.45
C LYS A 91 -12.31 6.17 -5.85
N PRO A 92 -12.07 5.37 -6.89
CA PRO A 92 -12.22 5.81 -8.27
C PRO A 92 -13.70 6.13 -8.54
N MET A 93 -13.96 7.21 -9.26
CA MET A 93 -15.30 7.70 -9.59
C MET A 93 -15.33 8.24 -11.03
N THR A 94 -16.50 8.19 -11.63
CA THR A 94 -16.79 8.89 -12.90
C THR A 94 -17.77 10.00 -12.62
N TRP A 95 -17.39 11.21 -12.95
CA TRP A 95 -18.20 12.42 -12.77
C TRP A 95 -18.97 12.76 -14.05
N PRO A 96 -20.18 13.36 -13.93
CA PRO A 96 -21.03 13.62 -15.09
C PRO A 96 -20.53 14.76 -15.98
N ASP A 97 -19.68 15.64 -15.45
CA ASP A 97 -19.24 16.85 -16.13
C ASP A 97 -17.84 17.31 -15.65
N GLY A 98 -17.28 18.33 -16.31
CA GLY A 98 -15.98 18.90 -15.96
C GLY A 98 -15.94 19.64 -14.62
N CYS A 99 -17.08 19.92 -14.00
CA CYS A 99 -17.18 20.47 -12.65
C CYS A 99 -17.33 19.37 -11.59
N LEU A 100 -17.13 18.12 -11.98
CA LEU A 100 -17.20 16.94 -11.12
C LEU A 100 -18.57 16.76 -10.44
N GLY A 101 -19.67 17.21 -11.12
CA GLY A 101 -21.01 17.20 -10.56
C GLY A 101 -21.22 18.21 -9.41
N LEU A 102 -20.38 19.22 -9.28
CA LEU A 102 -20.43 20.27 -8.25
C LEU A 102 -20.40 21.67 -8.90
N ALA A 103 -21.15 21.84 -9.97
CA ALA A 103 -21.32 23.13 -10.61
C ALA A 103 -21.91 24.14 -9.62
N LYS A 104 -21.40 25.37 -9.65
CA LYS A 104 -22.00 26.52 -8.98
C LYS A 104 -23.04 27.18 -9.90
N THR A 105 -23.89 28.00 -9.30
CA THR A 105 -24.76 28.88 -10.09
C THR A 105 -23.87 29.68 -11.06
N ASP A 106 -24.25 29.74 -12.33
CA ASP A 106 -23.54 30.48 -13.39
C ASP A 106 -22.14 29.91 -13.77
N GLU A 107 -21.81 28.69 -13.35
CA GLU A 107 -20.58 28.03 -13.77
C GLU A 107 -20.80 27.17 -15.03
N PHE A 108 -20.04 27.41 -16.08
CA PHE A 108 -20.04 26.57 -17.28
C PHE A 108 -19.18 25.35 -17.08
N CYS A 109 -19.78 24.16 -17.23
CA CYS A 109 -19.09 22.87 -17.12
C CYS A 109 -19.12 22.14 -18.45
N THR A 110 -18.01 21.56 -18.83
CA THR A 110 -17.97 20.71 -20.03
C THR A 110 -18.83 19.46 -19.80
N GLN A 111 -19.73 19.19 -20.77
CA GLN A 111 -20.65 18.04 -20.69
C GLN A 111 -19.97 16.78 -21.20
N MET A 112 -19.03 16.27 -20.41
CA MET A 112 -18.32 15.02 -20.68
C MET A 112 -18.03 14.27 -19.39
N LEU A 113 -18.02 12.95 -19.48
CA LEU A 113 -17.66 12.11 -18.32
C LEU A 113 -16.20 12.29 -17.96
N ILE A 114 -15.93 12.60 -16.69
CA ILE A 114 -14.59 12.79 -16.15
C ILE A 114 -14.24 11.66 -15.22
N GLN A 115 -13.19 10.91 -15.55
CA GLN A 115 -12.60 9.93 -14.64
C GLN A 115 -11.85 10.65 -13.52
N GLY A 116 -12.03 10.18 -12.28
CA GLY A 116 -11.40 10.83 -11.15
C GLY A 116 -11.52 10.03 -9.85
N TRP A 117 -11.49 10.74 -8.72
CA TRP A 117 -11.47 10.14 -7.41
C TRP A 117 -12.37 10.89 -6.43
N GLN A 118 -13.10 10.15 -5.61
CA GLN A 118 -13.63 10.67 -4.36
C GLN A 118 -12.63 10.38 -3.24
N ILE A 119 -12.13 11.43 -2.60
CA ILE A 119 -11.12 11.33 -1.54
C ILE A 119 -11.71 11.86 -0.25
N ILE A 120 -11.71 11.03 0.78
CA ILE A 120 -12.19 11.38 2.12
C ILE A 120 -10.99 11.62 3.01
N LEU A 121 -10.83 12.84 3.48
CA LEU A 121 -9.79 13.26 4.41
C LEU A 121 -10.37 13.42 5.81
N GLY A 122 -9.55 13.20 6.83
CA GLY A 122 -9.92 13.37 8.23
C GLY A 122 -8.83 14.04 9.05
N HIS A 123 -9.26 14.81 10.06
CA HIS A 123 -8.44 15.31 11.14
C HIS A 123 -9.30 15.43 12.39
N ASN A 124 -8.86 14.80 13.47
CA ASN A 124 -9.65 14.66 14.69
C ASN A 124 -11.05 14.07 14.39
N LYS A 125 -12.10 14.75 14.80
CA LYS A 125 -13.50 14.33 14.57
C LYS A 125 -14.10 14.86 13.26
N LYS A 126 -13.38 15.72 12.52
CA LYS A 126 -13.86 16.31 11.27
C LYS A 126 -13.48 15.46 10.06
N THR A 127 -14.33 15.50 9.04
CA THR A 127 -14.14 14.78 7.79
C THR A 127 -14.48 15.70 6.62
N TRP A 128 -13.66 15.66 5.56
CA TRP A 128 -13.84 16.43 4.33
C TRP A 128 -13.91 15.46 3.15
N ILE A 129 -14.89 15.67 2.29
CA ILE A 129 -15.09 14.87 1.08
C ILE A 129 -14.69 15.72 -0.11
N TYR A 130 -13.75 15.21 -0.90
CA TYR A 130 -13.26 15.85 -2.10
C TYR A 130 -13.60 15.03 -3.33
N ARG A 131 -13.88 15.74 -4.43
CA ARG A 131 -13.92 15.18 -5.78
C ARG A 131 -12.76 15.73 -6.57
N THR A 132 -12.12 14.87 -7.37
CA THR A 132 -11.00 15.25 -8.23
C THR A 132 -11.16 14.61 -9.61
N ASP A 133 -10.52 15.17 -10.62
CA ASP A 133 -10.20 14.43 -11.82
C ASP A 133 -9.02 13.49 -11.58
N SER A 134 -8.66 12.67 -12.56
CA SER A 134 -7.57 11.70 -12.45
C SER A 134 -6.18 12.34 -12.32
N GLN A 135 -6.01 13.58 -12.73
CA GLN A 135 -4.73 14.31 -12.76
C GLN A 135 -4.61 15.38 -11.66
N GLY A 136 -5.69 15.70 -10.95
CA GLY A 136 -5.72 16.74 -9.92
C GLY A 136 -5.76 18.16 -10.49
N LYS A 137 -6.16 18.34 -11.75
CA LYS A 137 -6.40 19.66 -12.35
C LYS A 137 -7.69 20.28 -11.82
N ALA A 138 -8.72 19.44 -11.67
CA ALA A 138 -9.97 19.82 -11.00
C ALA A 138 -10.00 19.19 -9.61
N ILE A 139 -10.09 20.01 -8.57
CA ILE A 139 -10.21 19.60 -7.16
C ILE A 139 -11.33 20.41 -6.55
N ARG A 140 -12.37 19.73 -6.04
CA ARG A 140 -13.53 20.35 -5.41
C ARG A 140 -13.84 19.74 -4.06
N LEU A 141 -14.10 20.61 -3.08
CA LEU A 141 -14.63 20.19 -1.77
C LEU A 141 -16.15 19.99 -1.93
N GLU A 142 -16.61 18.75 -1.66
CA GLU A 142 -18.02 18.37 -1.74
C GLU A 142 -18.76 18.67 -0.43
N ALA A 143 -18.20 18.18 0.70
CA ALA A 143 -18.86 18.29 1.99
C ALA A 143 -17.85 18.30 3.15
N ILE A 144 -18.31 18.82 4.29
CA ILE A 144 -17.64 18.75 5.61
C ILE A 144 -18.60 18.02 6.56
N LYS A 145 -18.11 17.00 7.25
CA LYS A 145 -18.85 16.19 8.22
C LYS A 145 -18.15 16.11 9.55
#